data_0d4f5b7f52d49535728763f4a1068e75
#
_entry.id   0d4f5b7f52d49535728763f4a1068e75
#
_cell.length_a   1.000
_cell.length_b   1.000
_cell.length_c   1.000
_cell.angle_alpha   90.00
_cell.angle_beta   90.00
_cell.angle_gamma   90.00
#
_symmetry.space_group_name_H-M   'P 1'
#
loop_
_entity.id
_entity.type
_entity.pdbx_description
1 polymer ?
#
loop_
_entity_poly.entity_id
_entity_poly.type
_entity_poly.pdbx_seq_one_letter_code
_entity_poly.pdbx_strand_id
1 'polypeptide(L)'
;MSNKNKENEIEELKEKLEIITQKLTTAKRDRDKYHKENRELQNEIYLLQSNMRQMIPGFSNTSNSFPMLNELQNRLSEFFKCDCQDIFFDLLSPELNMDGIVFFFKNCFGKVMEMIKNYFDPLENLMKKTICIDFLWTPIDNVLRKSAQSNWKMIYSQMSLEQNYYSIMLYVQNNLKLQDENPQANKIIVEFLKKASEIFFCCYICDPMIFIDMNSIGIRTVFNALRYDSLDGFIKQKHDCISILPFCYRTNVTNSENCLVKAHVLPNDYEFP
;
A
#
# COMPACT_ATOMS: atom_id res chain seq x y z
N MET A 1 -18.33 63.26 -6.44
CA MET A 1 -17.88 62.36 -7.54
C MET A 1 -17.44 60.96 -7.09
N SER A 2 -17.25 60.72 -5.77
CA SER A 2 -16.71 59.42 -5.28
C SER A 2 -17.70 58.24 -5.19
N ASN A 3 -19.02 58.48 -4.98
CA ASN A 3 -19.99 57.38 -4.79
C ASN A 3 -20.37 56.66 -6.11
N LYS A 4 -20.49 57.39 -7.21
CA LYS A 4 -20.86 56.82 -8.51
C LYS A 4 -19.81 55.88 -9.08
N ASN A 5 -18.53 56.11 -8.79
CA ASN A 5 -17.44 55.19 -9.20
C ASN A 5 -17.46 53.88 -8.39
N LYS A 6 -17.82 53.94 -7.10
CA LYS A 6 -17.93 52.73 -6.27
C LYS A 6 -19.15 51.88 -6.65
N GLU A 7 -20.23 52.47 -7.05
CA GLU A 7 -21.43 51.75 -7.52
C GLU A 7 -21.13 50.98 -8.81
N ASN A 8 -20.43 51.63 -9.77
CA ASN A 8 -20.01 50.93 -11.02
C ASN A 8 -19.04 49.79 -10.76
N GLU A 9 -18.11 49.95 -9.83
CA GLU A 9 -17.15 48.91 -9.46
C GLU A 9 -17.83 47.69 -8.79
N ILE A 10 -18.83 47.94 -7.96
CA ILE A 10 -19.65 46.89 -7.35
C ILE A 10 -20.47 46.12 -8.40
N GLU A 11 -21.02 46.82 -9.39
CA GLU A 11 -21.78 46.17 -10.48
C GLU A 11 -20.88 45.29 -11.32
N GLU A 12 -19.68 45.75 -11.68
CA GLU A 12 -18.67 44.95 -12.43
C GLU A 12 -18.20 43.73 -11.63
N LEU A 13 -18.03 43.84 -10.33
CA LEU A 13 -17.67 42.68 -9.47
C LEU A 13 -18.82 41.67 -9.36
N LYS A 14 -20.07 42.10 -9.34
CA LYS A 14 -21.23 41.20 -9.35
C LYS A 14 -21.32 40.42 -10.66
N GLU A 15 -21.13 41.07 -11.81
CA GLU A 15 -21.10 40.37 -13.10
C GLU A 15 -19.97 39.35 -13.18
N LYS A 16 -18.76 39.68 -12.72
CA LYS A 16 -17.65 38.76 -12.66
C LYS A 16 -17.95 37.57 -11.74
N LEU A 17 -18.57 37.78 -10.60
CA LEU A 17 -18.98 36.75 -9.66
C LEU A 17 -20.00 35.77 -10.29
N GLU A 18 -20.97 36.32 -11.01
CA GLU A 18 -21.99 35.54 -11.72
C GLU A 18 -21.35 34.64 -12.80
N ILE A 19 -20.44 35.17 -13.61
CA ILE A 19 -19.70 34.42 -14.64
C ILE A 19 -18.88 33.31 -13.99
N ILE A 20 -18.17 33.56 -12.91
CA ILE A 20 -17.40 32.58 -12.17
C ILE A 20 -18.28 31.48 -11.61
N THR A 21 -19.43 31.86 -11.05
CA THR A 21 -20.39 30.89 -10.49
C THR A 21 -20.97 29.97 -11.58
N GLN A 22 -21.28 30.51 -12.76
CA GLN A 22 -21.73 29.72 -13.90
C GLN A 22 -20.65 28.77 -14.39
N LYS A 23 -19.40 29.23 -14.52
CA LYS A 23 -18.26 28.38 -14.89
C LYS A 23 -18.02 27.25 -13.88
N LEU A 24 -18.12 27.56 -12.58
CA LEU A 24 -17.99 26.58 -11.52
C LEU A 24 -19.08 25.50 -11.59
N THR A 25 -20.31 25.92 -11.86
CA THR A 25 -21.46 25.01 -12.00
C THR A 25 -21.29 24.09 -13.20
N THR A 26 -20.81 24.60 -14.33
CA THR A 26 -20.53 23.82 -15.51
C THR A 26 -19.39 22.82 -15.24
N ALA A 27 -18.28 23.28 -14.67
CA ALA A 27 -17.16 22.40 -14.31
C ALA A 27 -17.54 21.26 -13.34
N LYS A 28 -18.44 21.54 -12.37
CA LYS A 28 -18.99 20.51 -11.50
C LYS A 28 -19.80 19.45 -12.26
N ARG A 29 -20.67 19.89 -13.19
CA ARG A 29 -21.44 18.96 -14.03
C ARG A 29 -20.55 18.09 -14.90
N ASP A 30 -19.54 18.68 -15.53
CA ASP A 30 -18.60 17.96 -16.37
C ASP A 30 -17.82 16.93 -15.55
N ARG A 31 -17.33 17.30 -14.36
CA ARG A 31 -16.67 16.37 -13.44
C ARG A 31 -17.58 15.20 -13.08
N ASP A 32 -18.83 15.47 -12.70
CA ASP A 32 -19.77 14.41 -12.30
C ASP A 32 -20.13 13.50 -13.48
N LYS A 33 -20.22 14.03 -14.69
CA LYS A 33 -20.35 13.26 -15.95
C LYS A 33 -19.15 12.36 -16.17
N TYR A 34 -17.91 12.88 -16.09
CA TYR A 34 -16.70 12.07 -16.25
C TYR A 34 -16.56 10.99 -15.15
N HIS A 35 -16.96 11.27 -13.94
CA HIS A 35 -16.99 10.24 -12.88
C HIS A 35 -17.97 9.11 -13.19
N LYS A 36 -19.13 9.43 -13.77
CA LYS A 36 -20.11 8.42 -14.19
C LYS A 36 -19.57 7.59 -15.35
N GLU A 37 -19.05 8.21 -16.39
CA GLU A 37 -18.45 7.54 -17.55
C GLU A 37 -17.28 6.63 -17.12
N ASN A 38 -16.41 7.08 -16.23
CA ASN A 38 -15.33 6.26 -15.68
C ASN A 38 -15.83 5.02 -14.92
N ARG A 39 -16.91 5.14 -14.16
CA ARG A 39 -17.53 3.97 -13.49
C ARG A 39 -18.11 2.98 -14.50
N GLU A 40 -18.77 3.48 -15.52
CA GLU A 40 -19.33 2.66 -16.60
C GLU A 40 -18.23 1.91 -17.35
N LEU A 41 -17.15 2.59 -17.72
CA LEU A 41 -15.97 1.97 -18.36
C LEU A 41 -15.28 0.95 -17.44
N GLN A 42 -15.16 1.22 -16.15
CA GLN A 42 -14.60 0.25 -15.20
C GLN A 42 -15.46 -1.01 -15.09
N ASN A 43 -16.77 -0.85 -15.10
CA ASN A 43 -17.70 -1.99 -15.10
C ASN A 43 -17.62 -2.79 -16.41
N GLU A 44 -17.48 -2.12 -17.53
CA GLU A 44 -17.33 -2.77 -18.84
C GLU A 44 -16.00 -3.54 -18.93
N ILE A 45 -14.90 -2.95 -18.46
CA ILE A 45 -13.60 -3.64 -18.33
C ILE A 45 -13.72 -4.88 -17.44
N TYR A 46 -14.43 -4.77 -16.32
CA TYR A 46 -14.66 -5.91 -15.41
C TYR A 46 -15.46 -7.02 -16.10
N LEU A 47 -16.52 -6.67 -16.84
CA LEU A 47 -17.33 -7.65 -17.60
C LEU A 47 -16.51 -8.29 -18.72
N LEU A 48 -15.73 -7.54 -19.47
CA LEU A 48 -14.84 -8.06 -20.50
C LEU A 48 -13.78 -9.00 -19.92
N GLN A 49 -13.18 -8.65 -18.82
CA GLN A 49 -12.22 -9.51 -18.12
C GLN A 49 -12.89 -10.80 -17.59
N SER A 50 -14.12 -10.71 -17.08
CA SER A 50 -14.90 -11.87 -16.66
C SER A 50 -15.24 -12.79 -17.82
N ASN A 51 -15.67 -12.23 -18.95
CA ASN A 51 -15.99 -12.98 -20.16
C ASN A 51 -14.75 -13.62 -20.80
N MET A 52 -13.62 -12.91 -20.83
CA MET A 52 -12.34 -13.49 -21.28
C MET A 52 -11.90 -14.68 -20.43
N ARG A 53 -12.16 -14.65 -19.12
CA ARG A 53 -11.88 -15.79 -18.22
C ARG A 53 -12.74 -17.00 -18.52
N GLN A 54 -14.00 -16.79 -18.97
CA GLN A 54 -14.90 -17.88 -19.35
C GLN A 54 -14.58 -18.48 -20.72
N MET A 55 -13.98 -17.70 -21.62
CA MET A 55 -13.68 -18.12 -22.99
C MET A 55 -12.34 -18.86 -23.17
N ILE A 56 -11.44 -18.82 -22.18
CA ILE A 56 -10.18 -19.54 -22.24
C ILE A 56 -10.36 -20.91 -21.55
N PRO A 57 -10.38 -22.03 -22.33
CA PRO A 57 -10.46 -23.37 -21.75
C PRO A 57 -9.22 -23.61 -20.89
N GLY A 58 -9.40 -23.79 -19.59
CA GLY A 58 -8.29 -23.97 -18.62
C GLY A 58 -8.19 -22.88 -17.57
N PHE A 59 -8.91 -21.77 -17.68
CA PHE A 59 -9.10 -20.78 -16.60
C PHE A 59 -10.19 -21.23 -15.60
N SER A 60 -10.18 -22.51 -15.27
CA SER A 60 -11.01 -23.01 -14.17
C SER A 60 -10.48 -22.46 -12.84
N ASN A 61 -11.38 -22.23 -11.91
CA ASN A 61 -11.19 -21.79 -10.52
C ASN A 61 -10.17 -22.63 -9.74
N THR A 62 -8.94 -22.72 -10.25
CA THR A 62 -7.85 -23.31 -9.49
C THR A 62 -7.27 -22.24 -8.59
N SER A 63 -6.93 -22.61 -7.37
CA SER A 63 -6.25 -21.82 -6.34
C SER A 63 -4.95 -21.12 -6.80
N ASN A 64 -4.73 -21.00 -8.10
CA ASN A 64 -3.53 -20.47 -8.75
C ASN A 64 -3.73 -19.11 -9.45
N SER A 65 -4.95 -18.57 -9.49
CA SER A 65 -5.17 -17.24 -10.08
C SER A 65 -4.49 -16.16 -9.25
N PHE A 66 -3.90 -15.16 -9.94
CA PHE A 66 -3.35 -13.99 -9.26
C PHE A 66 -4.48 -13.23 -8.54
N PRO A 67 -4.30 -12.82 -7.27
CA PRO A 67 -5.35 -12.15 -6.51
C PRO A 67 -5.71 -10.79 -7.12
N MET A 68 -7.00 -10.46 -7.12
CA MET A 68 -7.50 -9.16 -7.57
C MET A 68 -7.12 -8.05 -6.59
N LEU A 69 -7.16 -6.78 -7.05
CA LEU A 69 -6.84 -5.61 -6.22
C LEU A 69 -7.63 -5.58 -4.90
N ASN A 70 -8.94 -5.82 -4.95
CA ASN A 70 -9.78 -5.84 -3.75
C ASN A 70 -9.42 -7.00 -2.81
N GLU A 71 -9.04 -8.14 -3.35
CA GLU A 71 -8.57 -9.28 -2.57
C GLU A 71 -7.22 -8.97 -1.91
N LEU A 72 -6.30 -8.34 -2.63
CA LEU A 72 -5.02 -7.88 -2.07
C LEU A 72 -5.20 -6.83 -0.99
N GLN A 73 -6.13 -5.89 -1.19
CA GLN A 73 -6.48 -4.91 -0.16
C GLN A 73 -7.01 -5.58 1.11
N ASN A 74 -7.89 -6.57 0.96
CA ASN A 74 -8.42 -7.32 2.09
C ASN A 74 -7.32 -8.13 2.78
N ARG A 75 -6.46 -8.83 2.03
CA ARG A 75 -5.32 -9.59 2.57
C ARG A 75 -4.33 -8.68 3.33
N LEU A 76 -4.02 -7.49 2.79
CA LEU A 76 -3.18 -6.50 3.49
C LEU A 76 -3.83 -6.01 4.78
N SER A 77 -5.12 -5.68 4.72
CA SER A 77 -5.86 -5.22 5.89
C SER A 77 -5.93 -6.29 6.98
N GLU A 78 -6.18 -7.55 6.60
CA GLU A 78 -6.20 -8.71 7.50
C GLU A 78 -4.81 -8.97 8.09
N PHE A 79 -3.77 -8.97 7.26
CA PHE A 79 -2.39 -9.12 7.70
C PHE A 79 -1.99 -8.06 8.74
N PHE A 80 -2.37 -6.79 8.53
CA PHE A 80 -2.07 -5.74 9.51
C PHE A 80 -2.89 -5.87 10.79
N LYS A 81 -4.16 -6.28 10.69
CA LYS A 81 -5.06 -6.40 11.85
C LYS A 81 -4.86 -7.67 12.66
N CYS A 82 -4.43 -8.76 12.03
CA CYS A 82 -4.27 -10.04 12.69
C CYS A 82 -2.79 -10.37 12.86
N ASP A 83 -2.08 -10.71 11.78
CA ASP A 83 -0.72 -11.23 11.87
C ASP A 83 0.27 -10.22 12.50
N CYS A 84 0.18 -8.93 12.16
CA CYS A 84 1.03 -7.92 12.79
C CYS A 84 0.64 -7.64 14.24
N GLN A 85 -0.65 -7.71 14.55
CA GLN A 85 -1.14 -7.54 15.92
C GLN A 85 -0.72 -8.72 16.80
N ASP A 86 -0.81 -9.96 16.31
CA ASP A 86 -0.35 -11.15 17.02
C ASP A 86 1.15 -11.07 17.30
N ILE A 87 1.98 -10.73 16.29
CA ILE A 87 3.42 -10.51 16.47
C ILE A 87 3.69 -9.41 17.50
N PHE A 88 2.94 -8.32 17.46
CA PHE A 88 3.09 -7.23 18.41
C PHE A 88 2.81 -7.66 19.83
N PHE A 89 1.65 -8.26 20.10
CA PHE A 89 1.24 -8.61 21.45
C PHE A 89 1.96 -9.83 22.01
N ASP A 90 2.16 -10.86 21.20
CA ASP A 90 2.67 -12.14 21.68
C ASP A 90 4.20 -12.19 21.75
N LEU A 91 4.89 -11.40 20.92
CA LEU A 91 6.34 -11.49 20.79
C LEU A 91 7.09 -10.20 21.11
N LEU A 92 6.59 -9.04 20.65
CA LEU A 92 7.38 -7.82 20.71
C LEU A 92 7.11 -6.98 21.95
N SER A 93 5.85 -6.83 22.35
CA SER A 93 5.48 -5.95 23.46
C SER A 93 6.06 -6.38 24.82
N PRO A 94 6.25 -7.68 25.11
CA PRO A 94 6.90 -8.10 26.35
C PRO A 94 8.42 -7.83 26.40
N GLU A 95 9.07 -7.72 25.22
CA GLU A 95 10.53 -7.69 25.10
C GLU A 95 11.08 -6.32 24.66
N LEU A 96 10.28 -5.50 23.99
CA LEU A 96 10.73 -4.29 23.31
C LEU A 96 9.95 -3.06 23.76
N ASN A 97 10.67 -1.93 23.81
CA ASN A 97 10.04 -0.61 23.87
C ASN A 97 9.52 -0.16 22.50
N MET A 98 8.83 0.99 22.45
CA MET A 98 8.23 1.54 21.23
C MET A 98 9.22 1.68 20.07
N ASP A 99 10.43 2.19 20.34
CA ASP A 99 11.45 2.37 19.29
C ASP A 99 11.93 1.02 18.74
N GLY A 100 12.03 0.00 19.58
CA GLY A 100 12.36 -1.37 19.19
C GLY A 100 11.27 -1.98 18.29
N ILE A 101 10.00 -1.75 18.61
CA ILE A 101 8.87 -2.23 17.80
C ILE A 101 8.83 -1.54 16.43
N VAL A 102 8.99 -0.22 16.41
CA VAL A 102 9.12 0.54 15.15
C VAL A 102 10.29 0.02 14.32
N PHE A 103 11.44 -0.22 14.97
CA PHE A 103 12.62 -0.78 14.30
C PHE A 103 12.31 -2.16 13.71
N PHE A 104 11.64 -3.03 14.46
CA PHE A 104 11.28 -4.37 14.01
C PHE A 104 10.46 -4.33 12.71
N PHE A 105 9.29 -3.69 12.73
CA PHE A 105 8.40 -3.65 11.56
C PHE A 105 9.05 -2.95 10.37
N LYS A 106 9.71 -1.81 10.60
CA LYS A 106 10.37 -1.05 9.54
C LYS A 106 11.46 -1.87 8.85
N ASN A 107 12.25 -2.63 9.60
CA ASN A 107 13.33 -3.42 9.03
C ASN A 107 12.82 -4.73 8.42
N CYS A 108 11.90 -5.44 9.05
CA CYS A 108 11.27 -6.63 8.46
C CYS A 108 10.66 -6.31 7.10
N PHE A 109 9.80 -5.30 7.04
CA PHE A 109 9.13 -4.91 5.81
C PHE A 109 10.10 -4.31 4.78
N GLY A 110 11.03 -3.47 5.23
CA GLY A 110 12.06 -2.89 4.37
C GLY A 110 12.94 -3.95 3.70
N LYS A 111 13.40 -4.94 4.47
CA LYS A 111 14.20 -6.06 3.95
C LYS A 111 13.42 -6.99 3.02
N VAL A 112 12.15 -7.24 3.32
CA VAL A 112 11.25 -8.00 2.41
C VAL A 112 11.09 -7.24 1.09
N MET A 113 10.84 -5.93 1.12
CA MET A 113 10.75 -5.11 -0.10
C MET A 113 12.07 -5.03 -0.87
N GLU A 114 13.21 -4.95 -0.18
CA GLU A 114 14.53 -5.01 -0.78
C GLU A 114 14.76 -6.35 -1.50
N MET A 115 14.40 -7.46 -0.89
CA MET A 115 14.47 -8.79 -1.49
C MET A 115 13.65 -8.88 -2.78
N ILE A 116 12.41 -8.36 -2.78
CA ILE A 116 11.53 -8.33 -3.95
C ILE A 116 12.15 -7.48 -5.06
N LYS A 117 12.60 -6.28 -4.75
CA LYS A 117 13.23 -5.39 -5.73
C LYS A 117 14.50 -5.99 -6.32
N ASN A 118 15.37 -6.53 -5.49
CA ASN A 118 16.63 -7.17 -5.94
C ASN A 118 16.39 -8.34 -6.90
N TYR A 119 15.24 -9.01 -6.82
CA TYR A 119 14.85 -10.02 -7.78
C TYR A 119 14.40 -9.43 -9.12
N PHE A 120 13.65 -8.32 -9.11
CA PHE A 120 13.09 -7.71 -10.32
C PHE A 120 14.02 -6.74 -11.03
N ASP A 121 14.82 -5.96 -10.30
CA ASP A 121 15.69 -4.92 -10.87
C ASP A 121 16.64 -5.44 -11.96
N PRO A 122 17.27 -6.62 -11.84
CA PRO A 122 18.11 -7.17 -12.92
C PRO A 122 17.32 -7.50 -14.18
N LEU A 123 16.07 -8.01 -14.03
CA LEU A 123 15.20 -8.34 -15.16
C LEU A 123 14.72 -7.06 -15.87
N GLU A 124 14.34 -6.06 -15.11
CA GLU A 124 13.94 -4.74 -15.63
C GLU A 124 15.11 -4.07 -16.37
N ASN A 125 16.32 -4.09 -15.79
CA ASN A 125 17.51 -3.53 -16.40
C ASN A 125 17.92 -4.28 -17.68
N LEU A 126 17.79 -5.61 -17.69
CA LEU A 126 18.06 -6.42 -18.89
C LEU A 126 17.09 -6.06 -20.00
N MET A 127 15.82 -5.95 -19.71
CA MET A 127 14.80 -5.61 -20.70
C MET A 127 14.99 -4.20 -21.24
N LYS A 128 15.29 -3.22 -20.40
CA LYS A 128 15.62 -1.84 -20.81
C LYS A 128 16.81 -1.82 -21.78
N LYS A 129 17.85 -2.60 -21.53
CA LYS A 129 19.04 -2.71 -22.38
C LYS A 129 18.76 -3.41 -23.71
N THR A 130 17.94 -4.47 -23.70
CA THR A 130 17.70 -5.31 -24.88
C THR A 130 16.77 -4.64 -25.89
N ILE A 131 15.83 -3.83 -25.41
CA ILE A 131 14.78 -3.24 -26.26
C ILE A 131 15.18 -1.87 -26.82
N CYS A 132 16.28 -1.24 -26.33
CA CYS A 132 16.75 0.10 -26.79
C CYS A 132 15.67 1.16 -26.89
N ILE A 133 14.66 1.12 -26.02
CA ILE A 133 13.48 1.99 -26.13
C ILE A 133 13.48 2.97 -24.96
N ASP A 134 14.18 4.07 -25.12
CA ASP A 134 14.03 5.26 -24.25
C ASP A 134 12.61 5.87 -24.29
N PHE A 135 11.71 5.31 -25.10
CA PHE A 135 10.46 5.97 -25.46
C PHE A 135 9.17 5.32 -24.88
N LEU A 136 9.22 4.15 -24.24
CA LEU A 136 8.01 3.42 -23.86
C LEU A 136 8.08 2.84 -22.43
N TRP A 137 8.17 3.71 -21.45
CA TRP A 137 8.20 3.31 -20.03
C TRP A 137 6.98 2.52 -19.54
N THR A 138 5.81 2.90 -19.97
CA THR A 138 4.54 2.32 -19.53
C THR A 138 4.25 0.91 -20.08
N PRO A 139 4.50 0.58 -21.35
CA PRO A 139 4.14 -0.73 -21.89
C PRO A 139 5.00 -1.88 -21.40
N ILE A 140 6.31 -1.66 -21.16
CA ILE A 140 7.24 -2.73 -20.75
C ILE A 140 6.97 -3.14 -19.31
N ASP A 141 6.80 -2.16 -18.43
CA ASP A 141 6.47 -2.40 -17.01
C ASP A 141 5.14 -3.18 -16.90
N ASN A 142 4.13 -2.81 -17.69
CA ASN A 142 2.86 -3.51 -17.74
C ASN A 142 2.97 -4.94 -18.27
N VAL A 143 3.79 -5.17 -19.30
CA VAL A 143 4.02 -6.52 -19.84
C VAL A 143 4.73 -7.41 -18.83
N LEU A 144 5.75 -6.87 -18.16
CA LEU A 144 6.47 -7.59 -17.09
C LEU A 144 5.53 -7.95 -15.95
N ARG A 145 4.73 -7.00 -15.48
CA ARG A 145 3.76 -7.24 -14.38
C ARG A 145 2.73 -8.28 -14.77
N LYS A 146 2.15 -8.20 -15.96
CA LYS A 146 1.18 -9.19 -16.44
C LYS A 146 1.79 -10.58 -16.58
N SER A 147 3.02 -10.67 -17.10
CA SER A 147 3.76 -11.94 -17.18
C SER A 147 4.06 -12.48 -15.78
N ALA A 148 4.47 -11.62 -14.85
CA ALA A 148 4.72 -12.01 -13.46
C ALA A 148 3.43 -12.46 -12.77
N GLN A 149 2.29 -11.78 -12.99
CA GLN A 149 0.99 -12.19 -12.46
C GLN A 149 0.56 -13.57 -12.96
N SER A 150 0.80 -13.87 -14.25
CA SER A 150 0.45 -15.18 -14.83
C SER A 150 1.25 -16.33 -14.22
N ASN A 151 2.46 -16.07 -13.74
CA ASN A 151 3.39 -17.08 -13.20
C ASN A 151 3.78 -16.81 -11.74
N TRP A 152 2.98 -16.06 -11.02
CA TRP A 152 3.36 -15.49 -9.74
C TRP A 152 3.82 -16.49 -8.69
N LYS A 153 3.16 -17.63 -8.57
CA LYS A 153 3.57 -18.67 -7.61
C LYS A 153 4.92 -19.27 -7.93
N MET A 154 5.20 -19.50 -9.21
CA MET A 154 6.49 -20.02 -9.65
C MET A 154 7.61 -19.00 -9.38
N ILE A 155 7.39 -17.73 -9.74
CA ILE A 155 8.35 -16.66 -9.51
C ILE A 155 8.56 -16.46 -8.00
N TYR A 156 7.46 -16.39 -7.24
CA TYR A 156 7.53 -16.26 -5.78
C TYR A 156 8.31 -17.42 -5.15
N SER A 157 8.08 -18.66 -5.57
CA SER A 157 8.82 -19.82 -5.03
C SER A 157 10.32 -19.78 -5.31
N GLN A 158 10.73 -19.18 -6.43
CA GLN A 158 12.15 -19.00 -6.77
C GLN A 158 12.80 -17.86 -5.96
N MET A 159 12.04 -16.81 -5.66
CA MET A 159 12.51 -15.68 -4.86
C MET A 159 12.52 -15.99 -3.36
N SER A 160 11.49 -16.68 -2.88
CA SER A 160 11.21 -16.92 -1.46
C SER A 160 12.00 -18.09 -0.88
N LEU A 161 13.33 -18.05 -1.01
CA LEU A 161 14.20 -19.04 -0.40
C LEU A 161 14.20 -18.88 1.12
N GLU A 162 14.07 -19.98 1.83
CA GLU A 162 13.98 -19.98 3.29
C GLU A 162 15.19 -19.30 3.96
N GLN A 163 16.36 -19.42 3.37
CA GLN A 163 17.60 -18.76 3.81
C GLN A 163 17.48 -17.24 3.88
N ASN A 164 16.69 -16.61 3.00
CA ASN A 164 16.48 -15.18 2.99
C ASN A 164 15.73 -14.73 4.25
N TYR A 165 14.72 -15.46 4.67
CA TYR A 165 13.94 -15.15 5.86
C TYR A 165 14.76 -15.31 7.14
N TYR A 166 15.56 -16.36 7.23
CA TYR A 166 16.49 -16.53 8.34
C TYR A 166 17.51 -15.40 8.41
N SER A 167 18.03 -14.94 7.28
CA SER A 167 18.96 -13.83 7.22
C SER A 167 18.32 -12.52 7.70
N ILE A 168 17.06 -12.25 7.32
CA ILE A 168 16.30 -11.08 7.78
C ILE A 168 16.04 -11.19 9.28
N MET A 169 15.58 -12.35 9.75
CA MET A 169 15.32 -12.61 11.17
C MET A 169 16.57 -12.36 12.02
N LEU A 170 17.71 -12.96 11.65
CA LEU A 170 18.98 -12.78 12.36
C LEU A 170 19.43 -11.33 12.39
N TYR A 171 19.28 -10.62 11.24
CA TYR A 171 19.59 -9.20 11.18
C TYR A 171 18.78 -8.39 12.19
N VAL A 172 17.47 -8.62 12.26
CA VAL A 172 16.56 -7.89 13.16
C VAL A 172 16.85 -8.25 14.61
N GLN A 173 17.00 -9.53 14.94
CA GLN A 173 17.30 -9.99 16.29
C GLN A 173 18.62 -9.44 16.83
N ASN A 174 19.70 -9.50 16.04
CA ASN A 174 21.00 -8.97 16.43
C ASN A 174 20.96 -7.48 16.74
N ASN A 175 20.20 -6.70 15.98
CA ASN A 175 20.07 -5.26 16.21
C ASN A 175 19.18 -4.93 17.42
N LEU A 176 18.19 -5.75 17.71
CA LEU A 176 17.27 -5.56 18.85
C LEU A 176 17.76 -6.24 20.13
N LYS A 177 18.84 -7.03 20.04
CA LYS A 177 19.34 -7.87 21.16
C LYS A 177 18.25 -8.80 21.73
N LEU A 178 17.34 -9.24 20.87
CA LEU A 178 16.36 -10.26 21.24
C LEU A 178 17.11 -11.56 21.54
N GLN A 179 16.67 -12.28 22.58
CA GLN A 179 17.34 -13.52 22.97
C GLN A 179 17.27 -14.56 21.85
N ASP A 180 18.43 -14.97 21.33
CA ASP A 180 18.56 -15.93 20.24
C ASP A 180 18.04 -17.35 20.57
N GLU A 181 17.75 -17.62 21.84
CA GLU A 181 17.56 -18.96 22.35
C GLU A 181 16.12 -19.48 22.30
N ASN A 182 15.16 -18.70 21.76
CA ASN A 182 13.78 -19.18 21.65
C ASN A 182 13.45 -19.70 20.22
N PRO A 183 13.59 -21.02 19.96
CA PRO A 183 13.31 -21.60 18.64
C PRO A 183 11.86 -21.36 18.18
N GLN A 184 10.93 -21.23 19.13
CA GLN A 184 9.53 -20.98 18.82
C GLN A 184 9.32 -19.54 18.32
N ALA A 185 9.95 -18.54 18.97
CA ALA A 185 9.94 -17.16 18.52
C ALA A 185 10.54 -17.02 17.11
N ASN A 186 11.67 -17.69 16.86
CA ASN A 186 12.31 -17.72 15.54
C ASN A 186 11.38 -18.26 14.46
N LYS A 187 10.68 -19.35 14.74
CA LYS A 187 9.69 -19.92 13.82
C LYS A 187 8.55 -18.95 13.52
N ILE A 188 8.02 -18.28 14.55
CA ILE A 188 6.93 -17.30 14.43
C ILE A 188 7.39 -16.13 13.54
N ILE A 189 8.59 -15.58 13.75
CA ILE A 189 9.14 -14.48 12.94
C ILE A 189 9.32 -14.92 11.47
N VAL A 190 9.85 -16.11 11.23
CA VAL A 190 10.04 -16.63 9.87
C VAL A 190 8.71 -16.83 9.15
N GLU A 191 7.69 -17.38 9.80
CA GLU A 191 6.35 -17.52 9.24
C GLU A 191 5.70 -16.15 8.94
N PHE A 192 5.88 -15.19 9.83
CA PHE A 192 5.46 -13.81 9.62
C PHE A 192 6.12 -13.18 8.40
N LEU A 193 7.46 -13.32 8.26
CA LEU A 193 8.21 -12.83 7.11
C LEU A 193 7.77 -13.49 5.80
N LYS A 194 7.46 -14.79 5.81
CA LYS A 194 6.91 -15.51 4.64
C LYS A 194 5.56 -14.91 4.22
N LYS A 195 4.64 -14.69 5.15
CA LYS A 195 3.35 -14.06 4.87
C LYS A 195 3.50 -12.63 4.33
N ALA A 196 4.31 -11.81 5.00
CA ALA A 196 4.61 -10.45 4.55
C ALA A 196 5.18 -10.44 3.12
N SER A 197 6.13 -11.34 2.85
CA SER A 197 6.78 -11.47 1.54
C SER A 197 5.79 -11.85 0.43
N GLU A 198 4.89 -12.79 0.67
CA GLU A 198 3.88 -13.20 -0.31
C GLU A 198 2.94 -12.03 -0.66
N ILE A 199 2.42 -11.35 0.36
CA ILE A 199 1.48 -10.24 0.17
C ILE A 199 2.19 -9.07 -0.52
N PHE A 200 3.39 -8.69 -0.08
CA PHE A 200 4.14 -7.57 -0.64
C PHE A 200 4.61 -7.85 -2.07
N PHE A 201 4.98 -9.09 -2.37
CA PHE A 201 5.27 -9.51 -3.73
C PHE A 201 4.05 -9.33 -4.64
N CYS A 202 2.87 -9.80 -4.22
CA CYS A 202 1.64 -9.59 -4.97
C CYS A 202 1.29 -8.10 -5.14
N CYS A 203 1.52 -7.28 -4.12
CA CYS A 203 1.35 -5.83 -4.20
C CYS A 203 2.32 -5.19 -5.21
N TYR A 204 3.56 -5.66 -5.25
CA TYR A 204 4.59 -5.16 -6.16
C TYR A 204 4.28 -5.45 -7.63
N ILE A 205 3.80 -6.67 -7.95
CA ILE A 205 3.47 -7.06 -9.33
C ILE A 205 2.03 -6.75 -9.74
N CYS A 206 1.19 -6.24 -8.84
CA CYS A 206 -0.18 -5.82 -9.13
C CYS A 206 -0.21 -4.67 -10.15
N ASP A 207 -1.26 -4.60 -10.96
CA ASP A 207 -1.47 -3.51 -11.90
C ASP A 207 -2.85 -2.84 -11.64
N PRO A 208 -2.87 -1.59 -11.16
CA PRO A 208 -1.74 -0.77 -10.73
C PRO A 208 -1.04 -1.30 -9.48
N MET A 209 0.27 -1.06 -9.37
CA MET A 209 1.07 -1.46 -8.21
C MET A 209 0.51 -0.86 -6.92
N ILE A 210 0.45 -1.66 -5.86
CA ILE A 210 0.16 -1.15 -4.52
C ILE A 210 1.48 -0.68 -3.91
N PHE A 211 1.57 0.63 -3.67
CA PHE A 211 2.72 1.25 -3.02
C PHE A 211 2.59 1.15 -1.49
N ILE A 212 3.58 0.54 -0.86
CA ILE A 212 3.69 0.40 0.60
C ILE A 212 4.67 1.47 1.10
N ASP A 213 4.15 2.46 1.85
CA ASP A 213 4.93 3.62 2.30
C ASP A 213 5.73 3.31 3.57
N MET A 214 6.90 2.72 3.40
CA MET A 214 7.81 2.41 4.50
C MET A 214 8.25 3.65 5.30
N ASN A 215 8.22 4.83 4.69
CA ASN A 215 8.61 6.07 5.37
C ASN A 215 7.55 6.52 6.38
N SER A 216 6.32 6.02 6.26
CA SER A 216 5.27 6.32 7.23
C SER A 216 5.47 5.63 8.58
N ILE A 217 6.28 4.57 8.66
CA ILE A 217 6.57 3.85 9.91
C ILE A 217 7.50 4.70 10.80
N GLY A 218 7.12 4.90 12.03
CA GLY A 218 7.84 5.71 13.03
C GLY A 218 7.49 7.20 13.01
N ILE A 219 6.54 7.63 12.17
CA ILE A 219 6.07 9.01 12.17
C ILE A 219 5.21 9.26 13.41
N ARG A 220 5.57 10.28 14.18
CA ARG A 220 4.75 10.80 15.29
C ARG A 220 3.69 11.74 14.73
N THR A 221 2.46 11.59 15.18
CA THR A 221 1.30 12.32 14.66
C THR A 221 0.20 12.39 15.72
N VAL A 222 -0.87 13.14 15.40
CA VAL A 222 -2.09 13.18 16.23
C VAL A 222 -3.11 12.23 15.62
N PHE A 223 -3.70 11.37 16.46
CA PHE A 223 -4.68 10.39 16.00
C PHE A 223 -5.90 11.03 15.36
N ASN A 224 -6.22 10.54 14.19
CA ASN A 224 -7.44 10.88 13.46
C ASN A 224 -7.98 9.59 12.80
N ALA A 225 -9.12 9.10 13.25
CA ALA A 225 -9.73 7.85 12.78
C ALA A 225 -10.09 7.86 11.29
N LEU A 226 -10.20 9.03 10.64
CA LEU A 226 -10.38 9.10 9.18
C LEU A 226 -9.09 8.72 8.43
N ARG A 227 -7.92 8.92 9.06
CA ARG A 227 -6.62 8.75 8.43
C ARG A 227 -5.85 7.54 8.94
N TYR A 228 -6.00 7.19 10.21
CA TYR A 228 -5.25 6.12 10.88
C TYR A 228 -6.20 5.10 11.48
N ASP A 229 -5.73 3.86 11.57
CA ASP A 229 -6.36 2.82 12.37
C ASP A 229 -5.55 2.60 13.67
N SER A 230 -6.22 2.32 14.79
CA SER A 230 -5.54 1.98 16.04
C SER A 230 -5.13 0.52 16.01
N LEU A 231 -3.89 0.21 16.40
CA LEU A 231 -3.42 -1.17 16.49
C LEU A 231 -4.07 -1.91 17.66
N ASP A 232 -4.30 -1.19 18.78
CA ASP A 232 -4.95 -1.73 19.98
C ASP A 232 -6.46 -1.48 20.06
N GLY A 233 -7.01 -0.70 19.12
CA GLY A 233 -8.44 -0.37 19.06
C GLY A 233 -8.92 0.73 20.02
N PHE A 234 -8.05 1.33 20.84
CA PHE A 234 -8.45 2.17 21.98
C PHE A 234 -7.97 3.63 21.94
N ILE A 235 -7.40 4.12 20.83
CA ILE A 235 -6.89 5.50 20.78
C ILE A 235 -8.03 6.51 20.70
N LYS A 236 -8.02 7.48 21.64
CA LYS A 236 -8.97 8.62 21.61
C LYS A 236 -8.57 9.62 20.52
N GLN A 237 -9.56 10.29 19.93
CA GLN A 237 -9.33 11.37 18.97
C GLN A 237 -8.40 12.44 19.55
N LYS A 238 -7.50 12.96 18.70
CA LYS A 238 -6.49 13.97 19.06
C LYS A 238 -5.44 13.53 20.08
N HIS A 239 -5.29 12.23 20.32
CA HIS A 239 -4.20 11.72 21.13
C HIS A 239 -2.91 11.62 20.32
N ASP A 240 -1.76 11.92 20.93
CA ASP A 240 -0.48 11.79 20.26
C ASP A 240 -0.14 10.31 20.06
N CYS A 241 0.23 9.95 18.85
CA CYS A 241 0.49 8.57 18.48
C CYS A 241 1.69 8.44 17.55
N ILE A 242 2.19 7.21 17.42
CA ILE A 242 3.27 6.83 16.52
C ILE A 242 2.80 5.75 15.54
N SER A 243 3.14 5.89 14.27
CA SER A 243 2.81 4.91 13.25
C SER A 243 3.71 3.69 13.36
N ILE A 244 3.11 2.52 13.53
CA ILE A 244 3.79 1.22 13.64
C ILE A 244 3.75 0.46 12.32
N LEU A 245 2.61 0.50 11.59
CA LEU A 245 2.45 -0.15 10.31
C LEU A 245 2.26 0.89 9.20
N PRO A 246 2.66 0.59 7.95
CA PRO A 246 2.70 1.57 6.87
C PRO A 246 1.32 1.87 6.29
N PHE A 247 1.19 3.03 5.63
CA PHE A 247 0.13 3.25 4.66
C PHE A 247 0.37 2.40 3.41
N CYS A 248 -0.73 1.96 2.80
CA CYS A 248 -0.69 1.36 1.47
C CYS A 248 -1.56 2.16 0.50
N TYR A 249 -1.02 2.50 -0.66
CA TYR A 249 -1.66 3.35 -1.67
C TYR A 249 -1.82 2.61 -2.99
N ARG A 250 -2.86 2.97 -3.75
CA ARG A 250 -3.08 2.43 -5.10
C ARG A 250 -1.99 2.83 -6.10
N THR A 251 -1.28 3.91 -5.83
CA THR A 251 -0.20 4.44 -6.66
C THR A 251 0.88 5.02 -5.76
N ASN A 252 2.01 5.45 -6.31
CA ASN A 252 3.05 6.16 -5.57
C ASN A 252 2.64 7.59 -5.15
N VAL A 253 1.42 8.02 -5.48
CA VAL A 253 0.85 9.31 -5.02
C VAL A 253 0.20 9.09 -3.65
N THR A 254 0.87 9.56 -2.60
CA THR A 254 0.51 9.35 -1.20
C THR A 254 -0.53 10.37 -0.73
N ASN A 255 -1.77 10.25 -1.19
CA ASN A 255 -2.90 11.08 -0.74
C ASN A 255 -4.05 10.21 -0.21
N SER A 256 -5.01 10.84 0.48
CA SER A 256 -6.15 10.13 1.08
C SER A 256 -7.05 9.43 0.06
N GLU A 257 -7.14 9.93 -1.17
CA GLU A 257 -7.98 9.36 -2.23
C GLU A 257 -7.42 8.04 -2.77
N ASN A 258 -6.10 7.88 -2.73
CA ASN A 258 -5.39 6.68 -3.19
C ASN A 258 -5.08 5.70 -2.05
N CYS A 259 -5.40 6.03 -0.80
CA CYS A 259 -5.15 5.16 0.34
C CYS A 259 -6.04 3.93 0.29
N LEU A 260 -5.43 2.75 0.23
CA LEU A 260 -6.10 1.45 0.26
C LEU A 260 -6.18 0.88 1.66
N VAL A 261 -5.07 0.99 2.42
CA VAL A 261 -4.99 0.55 3.80
C VAL A 261 -4.33 1.66 4.62
N LYS A 262 -4.98 2.02 5.71
CA LYS A 262 -4.49 3.04 6.63
C LYS A 262 -3.29 2.53 7.42
N ALA A 263 -2.42 3.46 7.81
CA ALA A 263 -1.36 3.16 8.76
C ALA A 263 -1.97 2.84 10.13
N HIS A 264 -1.43 1.83 10.80
CA HIS A 264 -1.81 1.50 12.16
C HIS A 264 -0.87 2.19 13.14
N VAL A 265 -1.46 2.77 14.17
CA VAL A 265 -0.76 3.60 15.16
C VAL A 265 -1.00 3.11 16.58
N LEU A 266 -0.05 3.43 17.46
CA LEU A 266 -0.17 3.27 18.92
C LEU A 266 -0.03 4.63 19.61
N PRO A 267 -0.61 4.82 20.82
CA PRO A 267 -0.35 5.99 21.64
C PRO A 267 1.15 6.17 21.91
N ASN A 268 1.65 7.41 21.94
CA ASN A 268 3.06 7.66 22.31
C ASN A 268 3.39 7.24 23.74
N ASP A 269 2.38 7.26 24.61
CA ASP A 269 2.43 6.87 26.02
C ASP A 269 1.88 5.45 26.26
N TYR A 270 1.93 4.59 25.23
CA TYR A 270 1.49 3.21 25.35
C TYR A 270 2.29 2.47 26.41
N GLU A 271 1.58 2.00 27.43
CA GLU A 271 2.14 1.17 28.50
C GLU A 271 2.14 -0.28 28.04
N PHE A 272 3.34 -0.86 27.93
CA PHE A 272 3.52 -2.26 27.61
C PHE A 272 3.14 -3.12 28.81
N PRO A 273 2.38 -4.20 28.60
CA PRO A 273 1.95 -5.09 29.66
C PRO A 273 3.12 -5.81 30.39
#